data_057e4722aa2f7feb8d6bacaf878a0b83
#
_entry.id   057e4722aa2f7feb8d6bacaf878a0b83
#
_cell.length_a   1.000
_cell.length_b   1.000
_cell.length_c   1.000
_cell.angle_alpha   90.00
_cell.angle_beta   90.00
_cell.angle_gamma   90.00
#
_symmetry.space_group_name_H-M   'P 1'
#
loop_
_entity.id
_entity.type
_entity.pdbx_description
1 polymer ?
#
loop_
_entity_poly.entity_id
_entity_poly.type
_entity_poly.pdbx_seq_one_letter_code
_entity_poly.pdbx_strand_id
1 'polypeptide(L)'
;MQESADDKGRVKGLPVVRPNVAGLDLGSTEHWVCAPALNGTGREIGKFGATTPELILMAQWFHERKVESVAMESTGVYWIAPHEVLEAQGFELLLVDTRQLARVPGRNKKTDRIDCEWIQRLHNCGLFSGSFRPKEDICILRTLVRDKGTLVAECGDWLRRMQKSLDQMKVRLHRAVSDIDGVTGMSILRAIANGERDPRKFATFRARPCSRSEGEIAKELTGHWREDHLFSYGRV
;
A
#
# COMPACT_ATOMS: atom_id res chain seq x y z
N MET A 1 -24.86 -10.45 45.16
CA MET A 1 -24.66 -10.55 43.70
C MET A 1 -24.43 -9.13 43.18
N GLN A 2 -23.17 -8.72 42.98
CA GLN A 2 -22.81 -7.43 42.43
C GLN A 2 -22.65 -7.64 40.92
N GLU A 3 -23.62 -7.15 40.13
CA GLU A 3 -23.46 -6.97 38.70
C GLU A 3 -22.36 -5.92 38.46
N SER A 4 -21.28 -6.33 37.83
CA SER A 4 -20.16 -5.45 37.50
C SER A 4 -20.61 -4.37 36.53
N ALA A 5 -20.19 -3.14 36.79
CA ALA A 5 -20.52 -1.91 36.04
C ALA A 5 -20.01 -1.87 34.57
N ASP A 6 -19.53 -2.98 34.04
CA ASP A 6 -18.80 -3.05 32.74
C ASP A 6 -19.70 -3.43 31.55
N ASP A 7 -21.02 -3.51 31.74
CA ASP A 7 -21.94 -4.02 30.70
C ASP A 7 -22.74 -2.93 29.95
N LYS A 8 -22.37 -1.64 30.10
CA LYS A 8 -23.04 -0.52 29.43
C LYS A 8 -22.43 -0.24 28.05
N GLY A 9 -22.81 -1.00 27.05
CA GLY A 9 -22.39 -0.81 25.64
C GLY A 9 -22.41 -2.06 24.79
N ARG A 10 -22.77 -3.18 25.40
CA ARG A 10 -22.83 -4.48 24.71
C ARG A 10 -24.08 -4.57 23.84
N VAL A 11 -23.90 -5.05 22.62
CA VAL A 11 -25.00 -5.54 21.77
C VAL A 11 -25.65 -6.70 22.56
N LYS A 12 -26.58 -6.39 23.45
CA LYS A 12 -27.27 -7.39 24.30
C LYS A 12 -28.17 -8.24 23.41
N GLY A 13 -28.08 -9.55 23.52
CA GLY A 13 -29.07 -10.48 22.97
C GLY A 13 -28.72 -11.11 21.63
N LEU A 14 -27.55 -10.87 21.02
CA LEU A 14 -27.16 -11.62 19.84
C LEU A 14 -26.65 -13.03 20.23
N PRO A 15 -27.16 -14.09 19.55
CA PRO A 15 -26.73 -15.45 19.82
C PRO A 15 -25.27 -15.67 19.41
N VAL A 16 -24.59 -16.54 20.16
CA VAL A 16 -23.29 -17.07 19.79
C VAL A 16 -23.50 -18.11 18.69
N VAL A 17 -22.99 -17.81 17.50
CA VAL A 17 -23.07 -18.70 16.31
C VAL A 17 -21.77 -19.48 16.13
N ARG A 18 -20.64 -18.85 16.47
CA ARG A 18 -19.27 -19.42 16.37
C ARG A 18 -18.55 -19.27 17.70
N PRO A 19 -18.53 -20.28 18.58
CA PRO A 19 -17.95 -20.13 19.92
C PRO A 19 -16.43 -20.07 19.93
N ASN A 20 -15.76 -20.82 19.02
CA ASN A 20 -14.30 -21.01 19.01
C ASN A 20 -13.60 -20.03 18.07
N VAL A 21 -13.84 -18.74 18.26
CA VAL A 21 -13.29 -17.70 17.38
C VAL A 21 -12.44 -16.68 18.13
N ALA A 22 -11.46 -16.13 17.43
CA ALA A 22 -10.63 -15.01 17.92
C ALA A 22 -10.87 -13.73 17.10
N GLY A 23 -10.58 -12.61 17.75
CA GLY A 23 -10.48 -11.29 17.14
C GLY A 23 -9.04 -10.80 17.26
N LEU A 24 -8.51 -10.27 16.20
CA LEU A 24 -7.14 -9.78 16.08
C LEU A 24 -7.15 -8.32 15.63
N ASP A 25 -6.65 -7.45 16.48
CA ASP A 25 -6.36 -6.05 16.16
C ASP A 25 -4.88 -5.89 15.83
N LEU A 26 -4.61 -5.28 14.67
CA LEU A 26 -3.30 -5.29 14.03
C LEU A 26 -2.61 -3.93 14.18
N GLY A 27 -1.49 -3.90 14.91
CA GLY A 27 -0.59 -2.75 14.98
C GLY A 27 0.69 -2.96 14.16
N SER A 28 1.45 -1.90 14.00
CA SER A 28 2.75 -1.95 13.30
C SER A 28 3.86 -2.66 14.07
N THR A 29 3.80 -2.66 15.39
CA THR A 29 4.83 -3.22 16.28
C THR A 29 4.30 -4.34 17.15
N GLU A 30 3.02 -4.34 17.44
CA GLU A 30 2.35 -5.30 18.31
C GLU A 30 0.91 -5.55 17.85
N HIS A 31 0.42 -6.73 18.19
CA HIS A 31 -0.92 -7.18 17.88
C HIS A 31 -1.66 -7.52 19.16
N TRP A 32 -2.93 -7.11 19.25
CA TRP A 32 -3.81 -7.45 20.35
C TRP A 32 -4.81 -8.50 19.90
N VAL A 33 -4.95 -9.54 20.70
CA VAL A 33 -5.83 -10.67 20.39
C VAL A 33 -6.83 -10.92 21.51
N CYS A 34 -8.03 -11.33 21.13
CA CYS A 34 -9.05 -11.78 22.06
C CYS A 34 -9.54 -13.16 21.63
N ALA A 35 -9.53 -14.13 22.52
CA ALA A 35 -9.96 -15.50 22.27
C ALA A 35 -10.75 -16.07 23.45
N PRO A 36 -11.41 -17.25 23.32
CA PRO A 36 -12.02 -17.96 24.45
C PRO A 36 -10.98 -18.25 25.53
N ALA A 37 -11.39 -18.15 26.80
CA ALA A 37 -10.50 -18.46 27.92
C ALA A 37 -10.23 -19.97 28.02
N LEU A 38 -9.02 -20.34 28.46
CA LEU A 38 -8.61 -21.75 28.66
C LEU A 38 -9.55 -22.53 29.58
N ASN A 39 -10.11 -21.87 30.58
CA ASN A 39 -11.04 -22.50 31.55
C ASN A 39 -12.45 -22.70 31.00
N GLY A 40 -12.68 -22.37 29.70
CA GLY A 40 -13.97 -22.49 29.03
C GLY A 40 -15.00 -21.43 29.42
N THR A 41 -14.66 -20.48 30.30
CA THR A 41 -15.57 -19.41 30.70
C THR A 41 -14.99 -18.02 30.43
N GLY A 42 -15.70 -17.23 29.61
CA GLY A 42 -15.26 -15.87 29.29
C GLY A 42 -14.23 -15.79 28.14
N ARG A 43 -13.41 -14.76 28.20
CA ARG A 43 -12.44 -14.41 27.15
C ARG A 43 -11.11 -14.04 27.79
N GLU A 44 -10.05 -14.29 27.06
CA GLU A 44 -8.71 -13.86 27.41
C GLU A 44 -8.16 -12.95 26.33
N ILE A 45 -7.33 -11.99 26.74
CA ILE A 45 -6.65 -11.06 25.88
C ILE A 45 -5.17 -11.37 25.95
N GLY A 46 -4.57 -11.50 24.76
CA GLY A 46 -3.14 -11.65 24.58
C GLY A 46 -2.56 -10.44 23.84
N LYS A 47 -1.24 -10.28 23.95
CA LYS A 47 -0.48 -9.27 23.24
C LYS A 47 0.79 -9.93 22.70
N PHE A 48 1.05 -9.78 21.42
CA PHE A 48 2.18 -10.37 20.69
C PHE A 48 2.88 -9.33 19.85
N GLY A 49 4.19 -9.48 19.63
CA GLY A 49 4.95 -8.65 18.72
C GLY A 49 4.63 -8.97 17.24
N ALA A 50 5.06 -8.08 16.35
CA ALA A 50 4.82 -8.22 14.91
C ALA A 50 5.91 -9.03 14.18
N THR A 51 6.86 -9.66 14.90
CA THR A 51 7.90 -10.49 14.30
C THR A 51 7.39 -11.91 14.03
N THR A 52 7.95 -12.60 13.04
CA THR A 52 7.54 -13.96 12.69
C THR A 52 7.56 -14.93 13.89
N PRO A 53 8.60 -14.94 14.79
CA PRO A 53 8.56 -15.77 15.98
C PRO A 53 7.38 -15.47 16.91
N GLU A 54 7.05 -14.19 17.10
CA GLU A 54 5.92 -13.77 17.93
C GLU A 54 4.57 -14.16 17.30
N LEU A 55 4.46 -14.10 15.97
CA LEU A 55 3.27 -14.59 15.26
C LEU A 55 3.08 -16.11 15.41
N ILE A 56 4.16 -16.88 15.45
CA ILE A 56 4.12 -18.32 15.73
C ILE A 56 3.67 -18.57 17.17
N LEU A 57 4.17 -17.81 18.15
CA LEU A 57 3.72 -17.89 19.54
C LEU A 57 2.23 -17.53 19.67
N MET A 58 1.77 -16.54 18.94
CA MET A 58 0.35 -16.18 18.86
C MET A 58 -0.50 -17.33 18.31
N ALA A 59 -0.03 -18.01 17.25
CA ALA A 59 -0.72 -19.18 16.69
C ALA A 59 -0.79 -20.34 17.71
N GLN A 60 0.29 -20.61 18.44
CA GLN A 60 0.31 -21.62 19.52
C GLN A 60 -0.68 -21.26 20.62
N TRP A 61 -0.73 -20.01 21.03
CA TRP A 61 -1.68 -19.49 22.01
C TRP A 61 -3.14 -19.67 21.56
N PHE A 62 -3.43 -19.52 20.26
CA PHE A 62 -4.75 -19.81 19.70
C PHE A 62 -5.08 -21.31 19.70
N HIS A 63 -4.13 -22.18 19.36
CA HIS A 63 -4.31 -23.64 19.38
C HIS A 63 -4.64 -24.16 20.80
N GLU A 64 -3.94 -23.66 21.83
CA GLU A 64 -4.22 -24.01 23.23
C GLU A 64 -5.66 -23.68 23.60
N ARG A 65 -6.25 -22.61 23.04
CA ARG A 65 -7.62 -22.15 23.28
C ARG A 65 -8.65 -22.73 22.32
N LYS A 66 -8.22 -23.70 21.50
CA LYS A 66 -9.07 -24.38 20.54
C LYS A 66 -9.77 -23.39 19.56
N VAL A 67 -9.08 -22.30 19.21
CA VAL A 67 -9.56 -21.36 18.21
C VAL A 67 -9.59 -22.07 16.86
N GLU A 68 -10.70 -21.95 16.14
CA GLU A 68 -10.91 -22.51 14.80
C GLU A 68 -10.81 -21.41 13.72
N SER A 69 -11.31 -20.21 14.03
CA SER A 69 -11.37 -19.11 13.08
C SER A 69 -10.93 -17.79 13.72
N VAL A 70 -10.17 -16.98 12.97
CA VAL A 70 -9.64 -15.68 13.41
C VAL A 70 -10.13 -14.58 12.47
N ALA A 71 -10.82 -13.58 13.03
CA ALA A 71 -11.18 -12.37 12.31
C ALA A 71 -10.13 -11.28 12.54
N MET A 72 -9.70 -10.61 11.48
CA MET A 72 -8.75 -9.51 11.52
C MET A 72 -9.13 -8.39 10.56
N GLU A 73 -8.79 -7.15 10.93
CA GLU A 73 -9.07 -5.99 10.09
C GLU A 73 -8.07 -5.89 8.92
N SER A 74 -8.55 -5.64 7.71
CA SER A 74 -7.75 -5.55 6.47
C SER A 74 -7.13 -4.17 6.25
N THR A 75 -6.73 -3.45 7.32
CA THR A 75 -6.16 -2.11 7.22
C THR A 75 -4.68 -2.15 6.79
N GLY A 76 -4.35 -1.40 5.75
CA GLY A 76 -2.98 -1.26 5.25
C GLY A 76 -2.36 -2.59 4.83
N VAL A 77 -1.12 -2.84 5.25
CA VAL A 77 -0.33 -4.05 4.91
C VAL A 77 -0.07 -4.94 6.13
N TYR A 78 -0.44 -4.52 7.33
CA TYR A 78 -0.08 -5.18 8.59
C TYR A 78 -0.76 -6.55 8.77
N TRP A 79 -1.84 -6.82 8.05
CA TRP A 79 -2.57 -8.09 8.09
C TRP A 79 -1.90 -9.22 7.29
N ILE A 80 -0.98 -8.91 6.36
CA ILE A 80 -0.44 -9.89 5.40
C ILE A 80 0.35 -10.98 6.13
N ALA A 81 1.37 -10.63 6.90
CA ALA A 81 2.21 -11.60 7.61
C ALA A 81 1.44 -12.41 8.67
N PRO A 82 0.62 -11.80 9.55
CA PRO A 82 -0.24 -12.57 10.45
C PRO A 82 -1.19 -13.52 9.72
N HIS A 83 -1.78 -13.10 8.61
CA HIS A 83 -2.65 -13.95 7.80
C HIS A 83 -1.89 -15.17 7.29
N GLU A 84 -0.73 -14.98 6.66
CA GLU A 84 0.06 -16.08 6.09
C GLU A 84 0.53 -17.08 7.15
N VAL A 85 0.99 -16.59 8.31
CA VAL A 85 1.41 -17.45 9.41
C VAL A 85 0.23 -18.26 9.96
N LEU A 86 -0.92 -17.61 10.21
CA LEU A 86 -2.09 -18.29 10.76
C LEU A 86 -2.74 -19.25 9.76
N GLU A 87 -2.76 -18.90 8.47
CA GLU A 87 -3.23 -19.78 7.39
C GLU A 87 -2.37 -21.07 7.30
N ALA A 88 -1.04 -20.91 7.38
CA ALA A 88 -0.12 -22.04 7.41
C ALA A 88 -0.28 -22.94 8.65
N GLN A 89 -0.81 -22.41 9.75
CA GLN A 89 -1.14 -23.14 10.98
C GLN A 89 -2.55 -23.75 10.96
N GLY A 90 -3.30 -23.59 9.87
CA GLY A 90 -4.59 -24.25 9.64
C GLY A 90 -5.81 -23.52 10.19
N PHE A 91 -5.71 -22.24 10.57
CA PHE A 91 -6.87 -21.46 11.01
C PHE A 91 -7.74 -21.02 9.84
N GLU A 92 -9.05 -21.00 10.02
CA GLU A 92 -9.97 -20.29 9.13
C GLU A 92 -9.78 -18.78 9.36
N LEU A 93 -9.48 -18.01 8.30
CA LEU A 93 -9.20 -16.59 8.42
C LEU A 93 -10.28 -15.74 7.77
N LEU A 94 -10.72 -14.72 8.49
CA LEU A 94 -11.71 -13.78 8.04
C LEU A 94 -11.12 -12.37 8.03
N LEU A 95 -10.78 -11.88 6.84
CA LEU A 95 -10.41 -10.48 6.65
C LEU A 95 -11.66 -9.61 6.64
N VAL A 96 -11.69 -8.60 7.49
CA VAL A 96 -12.85 -7.72 7.68
C VAL A 96 -12.53 -6.31 7.20
N ASP A 97 -13.40 -5.74 6.37
CA ASP A 97 -13.31 -4.33 5.96
C ASP A 97 -13.65 -3.43 7.18
N THR A 98 -12.80 -2.42 7.42
CA THR A 98 -12.99 -1.39 8.46
C THR A 98 -14.40 -0.79 8.48
N ARG A 99 -15.03 -0.66 7.32
CA ARG A 99 -16.40 -0.16 7.18
C ARG A 99 -17.45 -1.06 7.82
N GLN A 100 -17.19 -2.37 7.89
CA GLN A 100 -18.11 -3.28 8.59
C GLN A 100 -18.03 -3.08 10.10
N LEU A 101 -16.83 -2.87 10.65
CA LEU A 101 -16.63 -2.56 12.07
C LEU A 101 -17.29 -1.24 12.48
N ALA A 102 -17.22 -0.22 11.64
CA ALA A 102 -17.79 1.09 11.89
C ALA A 102 -19.32 1.14 11.85
N ARG A 103 -19.95 0.21 11.11
CA ARG A 103 -21.42 0.17 10.95
C ARG A 103 -22.16 -0.39 12.16
N VAL A 104 -21.50 -1.14 13.02
CA VAL A 104 -22.14 -1.75 14.19
C VAL A 104 -22.08 -0.78 15.37
N PRO A 105 -23.22 -0.27 15.86
CA PRO A 105 -23.24 0.66 17.01
C PRO A 105 -22.83 -0.05 18.28
N GLY A 106 -22.14 0.65 19.20
CA GLY A 106 -21.75 0.12 20.51
C GLY A 106 -20.26 0.17 20.84
N ARG A 107 -19.41 0.68 19.94
CA ARG A 107 -18.00 0.92 20.18
C ARG A 107 -17.80 2.27 20.87
N ASN A 108 -17.73 2.28 22.21
CA ASN A 108 -17.72 3.53 22.98
C ASN A 108 -16.34 4.17 23.20
N LYS A 109 -15.24 3.43 23.07
CA LYS A 109 -13.87 3.94 23.18
C LYS A 109 -12.97 3.15 22.21
N LYS A 110 -12.06 3.84 21.54
CA LYS A 110 -11.07 3.21 20.66
C LYS A 110 -9.79 2.95 21.44
N THR A 111 -9.52 1.69 21.76
CA THR A 111 -8.24 1.19 22.25
C THR A 111 -8.03 -0.20 21.66
N ASP A 112 -6.79 -0.56 21.36
CA ASP A 112 -6.43 -1.82 20.72
C ASP A 112 -7.00 -3.05 21.48
N ARG A 113 -7.03 -3.00 22.82
CA ARG A 113 -7.66 -4.00 23.66
C ARG A 113 -9.17 -4.11 23.40
N ILE A 114 -9.88 -3.01 23.38
CA ILE A 114 -11.34 -2.98 23.14
C ILE A 114 -11.63 -3.39 21.70
N ASP A 115 -10.74 -3.08 20.79
CA ASP A 115 -10.90 -3.36 19.37
C ASP A 115 -10.79 -4.86 19.07
N CYS A 116 -9.81 -5.58 19.63
CA CYS A 116 -9.73 -7.03 19.49
C CYS A 116 -10.93 -7.75 20.15
N GLU A 117 -11.40 -7.29 21.33
CA GLU A 117 -12.60 -7.83 21.97
C GLU A 117 -13.86 -7.62 21.10
N TRP A 118 -13.94 -6.44 20.49
CA TRP A 118 -15.06 -6.09 19.61
C TRP A 118 -15.07 -6.95 18.33
N ILE A 119 -13.92 -7.11 17.69
CA ILE A 119 -13.76 -7.98 16.52
C ILE A 119 -14.16 -9.43 16.90
N GLN A 120 -13.63 -9.97 17.99
CA GLN A 120 -13.97 -11.32 18.45
C GLN A 120 -15.47 -11.48 18.69
N ARG A 121 -16.10 -10.49 19.31
CA ARG A 121 -17.55 -10.54 19.60
C ARG A 121 -18.39 -10.55 18.33
N LEU A 122 -18.11 -9.68 17.37
CA LEU A 122 -18.84 -9.64 16.12
C LEU A 122 -18.64 -10.91 15.30
N HIS A 123 -17.41 -11.45 15.32
CA HIS A 123 -17.11 -12.74 14.69
C HIS A 123 -17.87 -13.89 15.32
N ASN A 124 -17.92 -13.92 16.66
CA ASN A 124 -18.66 -14.90 17.44
C ASN A 124 -20.18 -14.90 17.12
N CYS A 125 -20.74 -13.72 16.84
CA CYS A 125 -22.13 -13.56 16.41
C CYS A 125 -22.37 -13.79 14.91
N GLY A 126 -21.33 -14.07 14.12
CA GLY A 126 -21.45 -14.27 12.66
C GLY A 126 -21.79 -13.01 11.87
N LEU A 127 -21.47 -11.82 12.38
CA LEU A 127 -21.83 -10.52 11.77
C LEU A 127 -20.86 -10.03 10.70
N PHE A 128 -19.80 -10.77 10.42
CA PHE A 128 -18.84 -10.39 9.41
C PHE A 128 -19.04 -11.11 8.09
N SER A 129 -18.89 -10.37 7.01
CA SER A 129 -18.66 -10.93 5.68
C SER A 129 -17.16 -10.81 5.36
N GLY A 130 -16.51 -11.93 5.05
CA GLY A 130 -15.11 -11.93 4.68
C GLY A 130 -14.84 -11.11 3.43
N SER A 131 -13.76 -10.31 3.45
CA SER A 131 -13.27 -9.66 2.26
C SER A 131 -12.61 -10.69 1.34
N PHE A 132 -12.86 -10.58 0.05
CA PHE A 132 -12.26 -11.47 -0.94
C PHE A 132 -10.73 -11.28 -0.99
N ARG A 133 -9.98 -12.33 -0.73
CA ARG A 133 -8.54 -12.39 -0.96
C ARG A 133 -8.28 -13.17 -2.26
N PRO A 134 -7.67 -12.57 -3.27
CA PRO A 134 -7.25 -13.30 -4.48
C PRO A 134 -6.23 -14.37 -4.14
N LYS A 135 -6.08 -15.36 -5.02
CA LYS A 135 -4.97 -16.33 -4.96
C LYS A 135 -3.63 -15.60 -5.09
N GLU A 136 -2.57 -16.23 -4.59
CA GLU A 136 -1.22 -15.64 -4.50
C GLU A 136 -0.71 -15.13 -5.85
N ASP A 137 -0.86 -15.90 -6.93
CA ASP A 137 -0.49 -15.51 -8.29
C ASP A 137 -1.17 -14.21 -8.74
N ILE A 138 -2.44 -14.04 -8.39
CA ILE A 138 -3.20 -12.81 -8.68
C ILE A 138 -2.72 -11.66 -7.80
N CYS A 139 -2.34 -11.92 -6.54
CA CYS A 139 -1.77 -10.89 -5.66
C CYS A 139 -0.44 -10.37 -6.21
N ILE A 140 0.44 -11.27 -6.64
CA ILE A 140 1.72 -10.93 -7.29
C ILE A 140 1.48 -10.09 -8.54
N LEU A 141 0.59 -10.56 -9.44
CA LEU A 141 0.27 -9.82 -10.66
C LEU A 141 -0.26 -8.41 -10.38
N ARG A 142 -1.16 -8.25 -9.40
CA ARG A 142 -1.70 -6.94 -8.99
C ARG A 142 -0.61 -6.01 -8.47
N THR A 143 0.35 -6.51 -7.70
CA THR A 143 1.49 -5.74 -7.23
C THR A 143 2.33 -5.26 -8.40
N LEU A 144 2.75 -6.16 -9.30
CA LEU A 144 3.54 -5.80 -10.49
C LEU A 144 2.84 -4.77 -11.39
N VAL A 145 1.53 -4.92 -11.60
CA VAL A 145 0.74 -3.96 -12.42
C VAL A 145 0.68 -2.58 -11.74
N ARG A 146 0.52 -2.53 -10.42
CA ARG A 146 0.51 -1.26 -9.67
C ARG A 146 1.89 -0.59 -9.69
N ASP A 147 2.95 -1.36 -9.46
CA ASP A 147 4.33 -0.85 -9.47
C ASP A 147 4.68 -0.31 -10.86
N LYS A 148 4.33 -1.04 -11.93
CA LYS A 148 4.46 -0.54 -13.31
C LYS A 148 3.71 0.79 -13.50
N GLY A 149 2.48 0.89 -13.01
CA GLY A 149 1.68 2.12 -13.10
C GLY A 149 2.35 3.29 -12.38
N THR A 150 2.89 3.06 -11.19
CA THR A 150 3.64 4.05 -10.41
C THR A 150 4.88 4.52 -11.16
N LEU A 151 5.71 3.59 -11.66
CA LEU A 151 6.93 3.91 -12.41
C LEU A 151 6.64 4.70 -13.68
N VAL A 152 5.58 4.36 -14.40
CA VAL A 152 5.16 5.11 -15.60
C VAL A 152 4.72 6.53 -15.24
N ALA A 153 3.97 6.70 -14.14
CA ALA A 153 3.56 8.02 -13.66
C ALA A 153 4.77 8.86 -13.23
N GLU A 154 5.70 8.29 -12.47
CA GLU A 154 6.94 8.95 -12.05
C GLU A 154 7.80 9.37 -13.26
N CYS A 155 7.96 8.50 -14.25
CA CYS A 155 8.66 8.84 -15.49
C CYS A 155 8.03 10.06 -16.17
N GLY A 156 6.70 10.11 -16.27
CA GLY A 156 5.96 11.26 -16.81
C GLY A 156 6.18 12.54 -15.98
N ASP A 157 6.28 12.44 -14.64
CA ASP A 157 6.57 13.58 -13.77
C ASP A 157 7.99 14.11 -13.99
N TRP A 158 8.96 13.23 -14.14
CA TRP A 158 10.34 13.61 -14.42
C TRP A 158 10.48 14.28 -15.78
N LEU A 159 9.84 13.75 -16.82
CA LEU A 159 9.81 14.36 -18.15
C LEU A 159 9.21 15.77 -18.11
N ARG A 160 8.11 15.97 -17.38
CA ARG A 160 7.52 17.31 -17.21
C ARG A 160 8.45 18.28 -16.50
N ARG A 161 9.17 17.84 -15.47
CA ARG A 161 10.15 18.67 -14.75
C ARG A 161 11.32 19.06 -15.65
N MET A 162 11.88 18.10 -16.40
CA MET A 162 12.94 18.37 -17.39
C MET A 162 12.47 19.38 -18.44
N GLN A 163 11.30 19.16 -19.03
CA GLN A 163 10.74 20.07 -20.02
C GLN A 163 10.57 21.48 -19.45
N LYS A 164 10.04 21.62 -18.23
CA LYS A 164 9.89 22.92 -17.57
C LYS A 164 11.23 23.64 -17.43
N SER A 165 12.30 22.95 -17.02
CA SER A 165 13.63 23.52 -16.91
C SER A 165 14.18 23.99 -18.27
N LEU A 166 13.99 23.18 -19.32
CA LEU A 166 14.38 23.54 -20.68
C LEU A 166 13.58 24.76 -21.19
N ASP A 167 12.29 24.82 -20.96
CA ASP A 167 11.44 25.94 -21.36
C ASP A 167 11.83 27.25 -20.67
N GLN A 168 12.26 27.20 -19.41
CA GLN A 168 12.78 28.36 -18.68
C GLN A 168 14.08 28.88 -19.31
N MET A 169 14.88 28.04 -19.94
CA MET A 169 16.05 28.37 -20.71
C MET A 169 15.75 28.70 -22.18
N LYS A 170 14.48 28.73 -22.59
CA LYS A 170 14.03 28.88 -23.98
C LYS A 170 14.46 27.77 -24.94
N VAL A 171 14.85 26.61 -24.40
CA VAL A 171 15.17 25.40 -25.17
C VAL A 171 13.88 24.60 -25.34
N ARG A 172 13.23 24.71 -26.51
CA ARG A 172 11.88 24.18 -26.75
C ARG A 172 11.94 22.77 -27.36
N LEU A 173 12.45 21.80 -26.60
CA LEU A 173 12.60 20.42 -27.09
C LEU A 173 11.26 19.80 -27.54
N HIS A 174 10.17 20.05 -26.83
CA HIS A 174 8.83 19.59 -27.18
C HIS A 174 8.31 20.13 -28.55
N ARG A 175 8.94 21.18 -29.07
CA ARG A 175 8.69 21.69 -30.39
C ARG A 175 9.68 21.19 -31.45
N ALA A 176 10.87 20.78 -31.02
CA ALA A 176 11.89 20.21 -31.91
C ALA A 176 11.59 18.76 -32.29
N VAL A 177 11.03 17.99 -31.37
CA VAL A 177 10.69 16.57 -31.54
C VAL A 177 9.24 16.30 -31.16
N SER A 178 8.63 15.31 -31.81
CA SER A 178 7.25 14.90 -31.47
C SER A 178 7.13 14.14 -30.15
N ASP A 179 8.21 13.48 -29.75
CA ASP A 179 8.29 12.66 -28.57
C ASP A 179 9.61 12.91 -27.85
N ILE A 180 9.53 13.43 -26.61
CA ILE A 180 10.71 13.83 -25.82
C ILE A 180 11.46 12.61 -25.31
N ASP A 181 10.79 11.53 -24.96
CA ASP A 181 11.36 10.26 -24.53
C ASP A 181 11.65 9.28 -25.68
N GLY A 182 11.37 9.71 -26.93
CA GLY A 182 11.79 9.00 -28.14
C GLY A 182 13.30 9.08 -28.39
N VAL A 183 13.79 8.32 -29.37
CA VAL A 183 15.22 8.17 -29.67
C VAL A 183 15.92 9.52 -29.87
N THR A 184 15.37 10.41 -30.68
CA THR A 184 15.94 11.75 -30.94
C THR A 184 15.92 12.61 -29.67
N GLY A 185 14.78 12.65 -28.96
CA GLY A 185 14.60 13.43 -27.74
C GLY A 185 15.59 13.00 -26.65
N MET A 186 15.67 11.71 -26.37
CA MET A 186 16.59 11.15 -25.36
C MET A 186 18.08 11.37 -25.72
N SER A 187 18.43 11.32 -27.02
CA SER A 187 19.81 11.62 -27.45
C SER A 187 20.17 13.08 -27.19
N ILE A 188 19.26 14.01 -27.47
CA ILE A 188 19.43 15.44 -27.18
C ILE A 188 19.50 15.67 -25.67
N LEU A 189 18.60 15.08 -24.87
CA LEU A 189 18.58 15.20 -23.41
C LEU A 189 19.90 14.73 -22.79
N ARG A 190 20.42 13.58 -23.21
CA ARG A 190 21.71 13.06 -22.76
C ARG A 190 22.88 13.98 -23.15
N ALA A 191 22.87 14.52 -24.34
CA ALA A 191 23.91 15.47 -24.76
C ALA A 191 23.87 16.75 -23.92
N ILE A 192 22.68 17.29 -23.61
CA ILE A 192 22.52 18.43 -22.71
C ILE A 192 23.07 18.11 -21.31
N ALA A 193 22.76 16.93 -20.77
CA ALA A 193 23.26 16.48 -19.47
C ALA A 193 24.79 16.35 -19.46
N ASN A 194 25.40 15.94 -20.58
CA ASN A 194 26.83 15.83 -20.77
C ASN A 194 27.54 17.17 -21.10
N GLY A 195 26.82 18.27 -20.99
CA GLY A 195 27.41 19.60 -21.16
C GLY A 195 27.39 20.16 -22.60
N GLU A 196 26.79 19.49 -23.56
CA GLU A 196 26.64 20.03 -24.89
C GLU A 196 25.66 21.21 -24.90
N ARG A 197 25.95 22.25 -25.70
CA ARG A 197 25.12 23.47 -25.80
C ARG A 197 24.95 23.96 -27.24
N ASP A 198 25.59 23.30 -28.20
CA ASP A 198 25.47 23.69 -29.61
C ASP A 198 24.19 23.14 -30.24
N PRO A 199 23.23 24.01 -30.63
CA PRO A 199 22.00 23.59 -31.27
C PRO A 199 22.19 22.79 -32.57
N ARG A 200 23.30 23.06 -33.29
CA ARG A 200 23.62 22.34 -34.52
C ARG A 200 23.98 20.91 -34.27
N LYS A 201 24.74 20.65 -33.17
CA LYS A 201 25.03 19.30 -32.75
C LYS A 201 23.79 18.55 -32.28
N PHE A 202 22.88 19.20 -31.58
CA PHE A 202 21.60 18.57 -31.24
C PHE A 202 20.80 18.13 -32.45
N ALA A 203 20.82 18.94 -33.54
CA ALA A 203 20.14 18.60 -34.76
C ALA A 203 20.69 17.33 -35.46
N THR A 204 21.97 17.00 -35.29
CA THR A 204 22.58 15.78 -35.84
C THR A 204 22.06 14.49 -35.19
N PHE A 205 21.43 14.56 -34.01
CA PHE A 205 20.79 13.39 -33.36
C PHE A 205 19.46 13.03 -33.98
N ARG A 206 19.01 13.77 -35.02
CA ARG A 206 17.79 13.48 -35.74
C ARG A 206 17.78 12.05 -36.26
N ALA A 207 16.89 11.21 -35.72
CA ALA A 207 16.66 9.84 -36.19
C ALA A 207 15.47 9.79 -37.17
N ARG A 208 15.44 8.81 -38.06
CA ARG A 208 14.22 8.47 -38.80
C ARG A 208 13.20 7.89 -37.80
N PRO A 209 11.94 8.31 -37.74
CA PRO A 209 11.16 9.08 -38.71
C PRO A 209 10.89 10.56 -38.32
N CYS A 210 11.85 11.28 -37.73
CA CYS A 210 11.64 12.69 -37.38
C CYS A 210 11.27 13.52 -38.60
N SER A 211 10.09 14.14 -38.58
CA SER A 211 9.55 14.93 -39.72
C SER A 211 10.20 16.30 -39.86
N ARG A 212 10.81 16.85 -38.77
CA ARG A 212 11.46 18.16 -38.80
C ARG A 212 12.85 18.13 -39.41
N SER A 213 13.21 19.18 -40.09
CA SER A 213 14.58 19.39 -40.64
C SER A 213 15.57 19.73 -39.53
N GLU A 214 16.84 19.49 -39.76
CA GLU A 214 17.92 19.87 -38.82
C GLU A 214 17.92 21.36 -38.47
N GLY A 215 17.64 22.22 -39.45
CA GLY A 215 17.53 23.66 -39.27
C GLY A 215 16.39 24.07 -38.36
N GLU A 216 15.23 23.42 -38.44
CA GLU A 216 14.11 23.64 -37.54
C GLU A 216 14.42 23.15 -36.12
N ILE A 217 15.05 21.99 -35.97
CA ILE A 217 15.46 21.45 -34.70
C ILE A 217 16.48 22.40 -34.04
N ALA A 218 17.53 22.83 -34.75
CA ALA A 218 18.53 23.75 -34.21
C ALA A 218 17.89 25.09 -33.78
N LYS A 219 16.94 25.62 -34.54
CA LYS A 219 16.23 26.86 -34.20
C LYS A 219 15.44 26.73 -32.90
N GLU A 220 14.72 25.65 -32.68
CA GLU A 220 13.92 25.43 -31.48
C GLU A 220 14.78 25.13 -30.22
N LEU A 221 16.00 24.62 -30.44
CA LEU A 221 16.95 24.30 -29.36
C LEU A 221 17.95 25.42 -29.08
N THR A 222 17.86 26.54 -29.80
CA THR A 222 18.65 27.75 -29.48
C THR A 222 18.02 28.43 -28.28
N GLY A 223 18.72 28.39 -27.13
CA GLY A 223 18.23 28.91 -25.88
C GLY A 223 19.28 29.69 -25.11
N HIS A 224 18.91 30.14 -23.92
CA HIS A 224 19.78 30.82 -22.96
C HIS A 224 20.06 29.91 -21.78
N TRP A 225 21.27 29.33 -21.75
CA TRP A 225 21.66 28.33 -20.77
C TRP A 225 21.90 28.97 -19.39
N ARG A 226 21.34 28.36 -18.33
CA ARG A 226 21.47 28.80 -16.94
C ARG A 226 21.81 27.62 -16.05
N GLU A 227 22.87 27.77 -15.26
CA GLU A 227 23.38 26.68 -14.41
C GLU A 227 22.39 26.22 -13.34
N ASP A 228 21.61 27.16 -12.77
CA ASP A 228 20.58 26.84 -11.77
C ASP A 228 19.51 25.89 -12.32
N HIS A 229 19.12 26.05 -13.58
CA HIS A 229 18.15 25.17 -14.23
C HIS A 229 18.82 23.88 -14.72
N LEU A 230 20.08 23.92 -15.13
CA LEU A 230 20.87 22.73 -15.49
C LEU A 230 21.12 21.82 -14.30
N PHE A 231 21.37 22.40 -13.12
CA PHE A 231 21.51 21.64 -11.88
C PHE A 231 20.24 20.85 -11.54
N SER A 232 19.05 21.45 -11.70
CA SER A 232 17.78 20.76 -11.52
C SER A 232 17.55 19.66 -12.55
N TYR A 233 18.10 19.84 -13.76
CA TYR A 233 18.04 18.87 -14.84
C TYR A 233 18.96 17.67 -14.62
N GLY A 234 20.20 17.87 -14.12
CA GLY A 234 21.20 16.83 -13.91
C GLY A 234 20.95 15.93 -12.68
N ARG A 235 19.88 16.19 -11.91
CA ARG A 235 19.43 15.33 -10.79
C ARG A 235 18.41 14.27 -11.21
N VAL A 236 18.10 14.18 -12.49
CA VAL A 236 17.17 13.21 -13.12
C VAL A 236 17.98 12.05 -13.81
#